data_12a446bea8f588f4b3bc87c6030e988a
#
_entry.id   12a446bea8f588f4b3bc87c6030e988a
#
_cell.length_a   1.000
_cell.length_b   1.000
_cell.length_c   1.000
_cell.angle_alpha   90.00
_cell.angle_beta   90.00
_cell.angle_gamma   90.00
#
_symmetry.space_group_name_H-M   'P 1'
#
loop_
_entity.id
_entity.type
_entity.pdbx_description
1 polymer ?
#
loop_
_entity_poly.entity_id
_entity_poly.type
_entity_poly.pdbx_seq_one_letter_code
_entity_poly.pdbx_strand_id
1 'polypeptide(L)'
;MIDKMRRNFVRRTAVSMMALLFAATLAAQTTPAPTAPTAPTPDWKTYSYPTDGFSASFPFVPTLQKQNVPTEKGSFELRAYLSPDGPSAVFVGVCDYGSAISDRTPDQVLDGAQQGAIDNVKAHLLSGKKISFGVYPGREFEAENDTMHFSARIYLVGTTLYQTLIASPLGSPYAGTTRFLDSFQLIPRVAN
;
A
#
# COMPACT_ATOMS: atom_id res chain seq x y z
N MET A 1 -52.63 2.52 8.82
CA MET A 1 -52.06 3.78 8.38
C MET A 1 -50.58 3.72 8.71
N ILE A 2 -49.80 3.24 7.69
CA ILE A 2 -48.41 2.79 7.89
C ILE A 2 -47.51 3.90 7.37
N ASP A 3 -46.83 4.52 8.31
CA ASP A 3 -45.88 5.62 8.02
C ASP A 3 -44.56 5.08 7.48
N LYS A 4 -44.21 5.60 6.30
CA LYS A 4 -43.01 5.22 5.54
C LYS A 4 -41.79 5.90 6.11
N MET A 5 -41.09 5.23 6.99
CA MET A 5 -39.77 5.66 7.41
C MET A 5 -38.74 5.21 6.35
N ARG A 6 -38.56 6.03 5.33
CA ARG A 6 -37.45 5.92 4.39
C ARG A 6 -36.15 6.30 5.10
N ARG A 7 -35.44 5.33 5.61
CA ARG A 7 -34.03 5.49 5.99
C ARG A 7 -33.19 5.63 4.74
N ASN A 8 -32.67 6.81 4.51
CA ASN A 8 -31.63 7.07 3.54
C ASN A 8 -30.36 6.32 3.99
N PHE A 9 -30.18 5.14 3.43
CA PHE A 9 -28.95 4.39 3.54
C PHE A 9 -27.94 5.03 2.60
N VAL A 10 -27.15 5.97 3.12
CA VAL A 10 -25.96 6.46 2.42
C VAL A 10 -24.98 5.30 2.31
N ARG A 11 -25.03 4.62 1.17
CA ARG A 11 -24.06 3.59 0.83
C ARG A 11 -22.69 4.25 0.67
N ARG A 12 -21.87 4.10 1.69
CA ARG A 12 -20.44 4.37 1.59
C ARG A 12 -19.85 3.36 0.63
N THR A 13 -19.54 3.78 -0.58
CA THR A 13 -18.73 3.02 -1.52
C THR A 13 -17.29 3.01 -1.01
N ALA A 14 -16.96 2.00 -0.21
CA ALA A 14 -15.59 1.68 0.12
C ALA A 14 -14.93 1.12 -1.16
N VAL A 15 -13.95 1.84 -1.68
CA VAL A 15 -13.00 1.27 -2.62
C VAL A 15 -12.14 0.31 -1.81
N SER A 16 -12.56 -0.97 -1.77
CA SER A 16 -11.81 -2.03 -1.09
C SER A 16 -10.51 -2.28 -1.82
N MET A 17 -9.43 -1.76 -1.30
CA MET A 17 -8.08 -2.07 -1.75
C MET A 17 -7.63 -3.36 -1.05
N MET A 18 -7.36 -4.39 -1.83
CA MET A 18 -7.22 -5.77 -1.42
C MET A 18 -5.92 -6.09 -0.68
N ALA A 19 -6.04 -6.86 0.41
CA ALA A 19 -4.93 -7.44 1.14
C ALA A 19 -4.27 -8.59 0.39
N LEU A 20 -2.97 -8.56 0.29
CA LEU A 20 -2.16 -9.75 0.01
C LEU A 20 -2.17 -10.63 1.27
N LEU A 21 -2.86 -11.76 1.19
CA LEU A 21 -2.89 -12.78 2.24
C LEU A 21 -1.53 -13.50 2.30
N PHE A 22 -0.77 -13.27 3.35
CA PHE A 22 0.29 -14.16 3.77
C PHE A 22 -0.31 -15.28 4.64
N ALA A 23 -0.65 -16.41 4.04
CA ALA A 23 -0.93 -17.64 4.78
C ALA A 23 0.38 -18.43 4.92
N ALA A 24 1.09 -18.25 6.03
CA ALA A 24 2.18 -19.14 6.42
C ALA A 24 1.61 -20.25 7.29
N THR A 25 1.45 -21.45 6.74
CA THR A 25 1.12 -22.66 7.50
C THR A 25 2.36 -23.16 8.24
N LEU A 26 2.39 -23.01 9.56
CA LEU A 26 3.41 -23.58 10.43
C LEU A 26 3.06 -25.05 10.71
N ALA A 27 3.75 -25.97 10.04
CA ALA A 27 3.76 -27.38 10.42
C ALA A 27 4.92 -27.62 11.40
N ALA A 28 4.60 -27.90 12.66
CA ALA A 28 5.60 -28.26 13.66
C ALA A 28 6.14 -29.68 13.39
N GLN A 29 7.41 -29.76 12.98
CA GLN A 29 8.18 -31.00 12.99
C GLN A 29 9.40 -30.81 13.88
N THR A 30 9.47 -31.57 14.97
CA THR A 30 10.63 -31.66 15.86
C THR A 30 11.70 -32.54 15.22
N THR A 31 12.67 -31.91 14.56
CA THR A 31 13.94 -32.51 14.13
C THR A 31 15.10 -31.70 14.71
N PRO A 32 16.30 -32.30 15.01
CA PRO A 32 17.40 -31.57 15.63
C PRO A 32 17.84 -30.40 14.74
N ALA A 33 18.07 -29.25 15.37
CA ALA A 33 18.25 -27.96 14.72
C ALA A 33 19.33 -28.00 13.63
N PRO A 34 18.98 -27.84 12.36
CA PRO A 34 19.95 -27.41 11.36
C PRO A 34 20.37 -25.99 11.71
N THR A 35 21.64 -25.68 11.59
CA THR A 35 22.17 -24.31 11.65
C THR A 35 21.28 -23.43 10.79
N ALA A 36 20.54 -22.49 11.42
CA ALA A 36 19.61 -21.64 10.68
C ALA A 36 20.39 -20.92 9.58
N PRO A 37 19.93 -20.97 8.32
CA PRO A 37 20.58 -20.22 7.26
C PRO A 37 20.57 -18.74 7.66
N THR A 38 21.75 -18.10 7.66
CA THR A 38 21.90 -16.68 7.90
C THR A 38 20.98 -15.95 6.93
N ALA A 39 20.02 -15.17 7.43
CA ALA A 39 19.13 -14.39 6.59
C ALA A 39 19.99 -13.48 5.68
N PRO A 40 19.68 -13.37 4.38
CA PRO A 40 20.44 -12.53 3.47
C PRO A 40 20.44 -11.09 3.98
N THR A 41 21.61 -10.46 3.95
CA THR A 41 21.75 -9.05 4.32
C THR A 41 21.13 -8.17 3.22
N PRO A 42 20.27 -7.20 3.56
CA PRO A 42 19.68 -6.29 2.59
C PRO A 42 20.74 -5.53 1.78
N ASP A 43 20.68 -5.65 0.45
CA ASP A 43 21.52 -4.89 -0.50
C ASP A 43 20.64 -3.83 -1.19
N TRP A 44 20.46 -2.72 -0.52
CA TRP A 44 19.59 -1.64 -0.97
C TRP A 44 20.00 -1.05 -2.30
N LYS A 45 19.13 -1.17 -3.30
CA LYS A 45 19.31 -0.62 -4.64
C LYS A 45 18.11 0.19 -5.06
N THR A 46 18.35 1.25 -5.84
CA THR A 46 17.29 2.01 -6.48
C THR A 46 16.88 1.33 -7.78
N TYR A 47 15.59 1.09 -7.91
CA TYR A 47 14.95 0.55 -9.10
C TYR A 47 14.06 1.61 -9.71
N SER A 48 14.13 1.76 -11.04
CA SER A 48 13.34 2.71 -11.81
C SER A 48 12.32 1.99 -12.67
N TYR A 49 11.09 2.47 -12.64
CA TYR A 49 9.96 1.94 -13.39
C TYR A 49 9.31 3.04 -14.23
N PRO A 50 9.93 3.39 -15.38
CA PRO A 50 9.48 4.52 -16.20
C PRO A 50 8.06 4.37 -16.73
N THR A 51 7.61 3.15 -17.05
CA THR A 51 6.22 2.87 -17.45
C THR A 51 5.22 3.28 -16.37
N ASP A 52 5.58 3.11 -15.10
CA ASP A 52 4.75 3.47 -13.96
C ASP A 52 5.10 4.83 -13.35
N GLY A 53 6.15 5.49 -13.86
CA GLY A 53 6.49 6.86 -13.52
C GLY A 53 7.11 7.06 -12.13
N PHE A 54 7.80 6.04 -11.60
CA PHE A 54 8.47 6.17 -10.31
C PHE A 54 9.83 5.45 -10.23
N SER A 55 10.61 5.83 -9.24
CA SER A 55 11.75 5.05 -8.73
C SER A 55 11.72 5.00 -7.21
N ALA A 56 12.28 3.93 -6.64
CA ALA A 56 12.43 3.77 -5.19
C ALA A 56 13.57 2.80 -4.88
N SER A 57 14.14 2.90 -3.67
CA SER A 57 15.13 1.95 -3.19
C SER A 57 14.44 0.79 -2.48
N PHE A 58 14.88 -0.43 -2.80
CA PHE A 58 14.34 -1.65 -2.17
C PHE A 58 15.49 -2.46 -1.54
N PRO A 59 15.23 -3.20 -0.44
CA PRO A 59 16.24 -4.03 0.21
C PRO A 59 16.68 -5.23 -0.64
N PHE A 60 15.77 -5.74 -1.47
CA PHE A 60 15.99 -6.82 -2.43
C PHE A 60 15.28 -6.49 -3.74
N VAL A 61 15.53 -7.28 -4.80
CA VAL A 61 14.84 -7.13 -6.08
C VAL A 61 13.33 -7.25 -5.88
N PRO A 62 12.54 -6.21 -6.17
CA PRO A 62 11.10 -6.28 -5.95
C PRO A 62 10.43 -7.15 -7.01
N THR A 63 9.39 -7.88 -6.59
CA THR A 63 8.52 -8.67 -7.47
C THR A 63 7.29 -7.85 -7.85
N LEU A 64 7.01 -7.75 -9.15
CA LEU A 64 5.79 -7.13 -9.64
C LEU A 64 4.62 -8.10 -9.56
N GLN A 65 3.55 -7.68 -8.90
CA GLN A 65 2.26 -8.34 -8.87
C GLN A 65 1.22 -7.42 -9.49
N LYS A 66 0.33 -7.96 -10.32
CA LYS A 66 -0.75 -7.21 -10.95
C LYS A 66 -2.08 -7.78 -10.50
N GLN A 67 -2.99 -6.89 -10.16
CA GLN A 67 -4.31 -7.27 -9.71
C GLN A 67 -5.38 -6.32 -10.26
N ASN A 68 -6.44 -6.88 -10.82
CA ASN A 68 -7.62 -6.12 -11.19
C ASN A 68 -8.53 -5.95 -9.97
N VAL A 69 -8.77 -4.71 -9.60
CA VAL A 69 -9.66 -4.34 -8.50
C VAL A 69 -10.99 -3.88 -9.08
N PRO A 70 -12.09 -4.64 -8.86
CA PRO A 70 -13.41 -4.25 -9.35
C PRO A 70 -13.93 -3.04 -8.56
N THR A 71 -14.63 -2.16 -9.26
CA THR A 71 -15.34 -1.01 -8.69
C THR A 71 -16.75 -0.92 -9.27
N GLU A 72 -17.60 -0.06 -8.71
CA GLU A 72 -18.94 0.18 -9.26
C GLU A 72 -18.91 0.81 -10.67
N LYS A 73 -17.81 1.49 -11.03
CA LYS A 73 -17.63 2.18 -12.33
C LYS A 73 -16.70 1.42 -13.29
N GLY A 74 -16.39 0.14 -13.01
CA GLY A 74 -15.48 -0.68 -13.81
C GLY A 74 -14.40 -1.34 -12.95
N SER A 75 -13.21 -1.51 -13.49
CA SER A 75 -12.06 -2.04 -12.75
C SER A 75 -10.82 -1.20 -13.03
N PHE A 76 -9.89 -1.20 -12.09
CA PHE A 76 -8.55 -0.66 -12.30
C PHE A 76 -7.47 -1.70 -11.97
N GLU A 77 -6.33 -1.61 -12.61
CA GLU A 77 -5.18 -2.46 -12.33
C GLU A 77 -4.34 -1.83 -11.20
N LEU A 78 -4.15 -2.57 -10.13
CA LEU A 78 -3.13 -2.32 -9.11
C LEU A 78 -1.86 -3.04 -9.51
N ARG A 79 -0.78 -2.31 -9.69
CA ARG A 79 0.58 -2.83 -9.88
C ARG A 79 1.35 -2.67 -8.58
N ALA A 80 1.74 -3.80 -8.00
CA ALA A 80 2.37 -3.88 -6.69
C ALA A 80 3.81 -4.38 -6.82
N TYR A 81 4.77 -3.56 -6.44
CA TYR A 81 6.20 -3.86 -6.38
C TYR A 81 6.56 -4.21 -4.94
N LEU A 82 6.70 -5.50 -4.66
CA LEU A 82 6.87 -6.04 -3.31
C LEU A 82 8.30 -6.57 -3.11
N SER A 83 8.95 -6.15 -2.04
CA SER A 83 10.26 -6.68 -1.60
C SER A 83 10.17 -7.13 -0.14
N PRO A 84 10.09 -8.44 0.12
CA PRO A 84 10.16 -8.98 1.47
C PRO A 84 11.56 -8.82 2.07
N ASP A 85 11.62 -8.60 3.39
CA ASP A 85 12.86 -8.54 4.17
C ASP A 85 12.61 -9.20 5.54
N GLY A 86 12.89 -10.50 5.62
CA GLY A 86 12.57 -11.31 6.79
C GLY A 86 11.08 -11.30 7.11
N PRO A 87 10.68 -10.92 8.34
CA PRO A 87 9.27 -10.82 8.74
C PRO A 87 8.61 -9.50 8.28
N SER A 88 9.38 -8.59 7.69
CA SER A 88 8.92 -7.30 7.18
C SER A 88 8.82 -7.31 5.66
N ALA A 89 8.15 -6.32 5.10
CA ALA A 89 8.10 -6.10 3.67
C ALA A 89 7.97 -4.62 3.35
N VAL A 90 8.55 -4.22 2.22
CA VAL A 90 8.34 -2.90 1.63
C VAL A 90 7.61 -3.03 0.30
N PHE A 91 6.79 -2.07 -0.01
CA PHE A 91 5.85 -2.15 -1.12
C PHE A 91 5.67 -0.78 -1.78
N VAL A 92 5.67 -0.75 -3.12
CA VAL A 92 5.16 0.39 -3.89
C VAL A 92 3.97 -0.08 -4.72
N GLY A 93 2.81 0.54 -4.48
CA GLY A 93 1.60 0.33 -5.26
C GLY A 93 1.37 1.48 -6.25
N VAL A 94 0.97 1.14 -7.47
CA VAL A 94 0.58 2.11 -8.50
C VAL A 94 -0.80 1.74 -9.02
N CYS A 95 -1.72 2.68 -8.95
CA CYS A 95 -3.10 2.50 -9.35
C CYS A 95 -3.58 3.69 -10.17
N ASP A 96 -3.95 3.46 -11.41
CA ASP A 96 -4.55 4.50 -12.25
C ASP A 96 -6.08 4.39 -12.20
N TYR A 97 -6.71 5.37 -11.59
CA TYR A 97 -8.17 5.42 -11.46
C TYR A 97 -8.86 5.96 -12.72
N GLY A 98 -8.11 6.62 -13.62
CA GLY A 98 -8.68 7.23 -14.82
C GLY A 98 -9.89 8.12 -14.51
N SER A 99 -10.97 7.96 -15.25
CA SER A 99 -12.20 8.73 -15.07
C SER A 99 -13.03 8.35 -13.83
N ALA A 100 -12.68 7.26 -13.13
CA ALA A 100 -13.46 6.79 -11.96
C ALA A 100 -13.45 7.77 -10.79
N ILE A 101 -12.51 8.74 -10.78
CA ILE A 101 -12.39 9.77 -9.75
C ILE A 101 -12.68 11.19 -10.24
N SER A 102 -13.21 11.36 -11.46
CA SER A 102 -13.44 12.68 -12.08
C SER A 102 -14.41 13.58 -11.31
N ASP A 103 -15.29 13.00 -10.51
CA ASP A 103 -16.29 13.67 -9.66
C ASP A 103 -15.83 13.83 -8.20
N ARG A 104 -14.57 13.57 -7.89
CA ARG A 104 -14.01 13.62 -6.54
C ARG A 104 -12.91 14.66 -6.40
N THR A 105 -12.85 15.28 -5.23
CA THR A 105 -11.70 16.12 -4.89
C THR A 105 -10.49 15.24 -4.54
N PRO A 106 -9.25 15.76 -4.69
CA PRO A 106 -8.04 15.04 -4.29
C PRO A 106 -8.09 14.54 -2.84
N ASP A 107 -8.63 15.34 -1.92
CA ASP A 107 -8.79 14.93 -0.51
C ASP A 107 -9.72 13.73 -0.37
N GLN A 108 -10.87 13.73 -1.06
CA GLN A 108 -11.80 12.59 -1.03
C GLN A 108 -11.19 11.29 -1.57
N VAL A 109 -10.36 11.41 -2.62
CA VAL A 109 -9.64 10.24 -3.18
C VAL A 109 -8.61 9.73 -2.18
N LEU A 110 -7.79 10.61 -1.61
CA LEU A 110 -6.74 10.24 -0.67
C LEU A 110 -7.30 9.68 0.64
N ASP A 111 -8.37 10.27 1.18
CA ASP A 111 -9.03 9.78 2.39
C ASP A 111 -9.65 8.39 2.14
N GLY A 112 -10.27 8.20 0.98
CA GLY A 112 -10.78 6.89 0.57
C GLY A 112 -9.67 5.84 0.37
N ALA A 113 -8.54 6.22 -0.21
CA ALA A 113 -7.40 5.35 -0.41
C ALA A 113 -6.74 4.95 0.93
N GLN A 114 -6.56 5.90 1.85
CA GLN A 114 -6.06 5.64 3.20
C GLN A 114 -7.01 4.68 3.95
N GLN A 115 -8.31 4.97 3.97
CA GLN A 115 -9.28 4.11 4.65
C GLN A 115 -9.30 2.71 4.03
N GLY A 116 -9.30 2.60 2.69
CA GLY A 116 -9.26 1.32 1.99
C GLY A 116 -8.00 0.52 2.29
N ALA A 117 -6.84 1.17 2.40
CA ALA A 117 -5.59 0.50 2.78
C ALA A 117 -5.66 -0.09 4.20
N ILE A 118 -6.22 0.67 5.15
CA ILE A 118 -6.39 0.27 6.55
C ILE A 118 -7.39 -0.88 6.68
N ASP A 119 -8.57 -0.74 6.06
CA ASP A 119 -9.63 -1.77 6.11
C ASP A 119 -9.14 -3.10 5.53
N ASN A 120 -8.34 -3.02 4.49
CA ASN A 120 -7.81 -4.15 3.76
C ASN A 120 -6.91 -5.06 4.61
N VAL A 121 -6.08 -4.48 5.46
CA VAL A 121 -5.21 -5.21 6.38
C VAL A 121 -5.84 -5.37 7.78
N LYS A 122 -7.12 -4.99 7.93
CA LYS A 122 -7.88 -5.03 9.20
C LYS A 122 -7.14 -4.30 10.32
N ALA A 123 -6.51 -3.18 9.98
CA ALA A 123 -5.78 -2.36 10.93
C ALA A 123 -6.65 -1.23 11.48
N HIS A 124 -6.18 -0.57 12.51
CA HIS A 124 -6.70 0.70 12.99
C HIS A 124 -5.66 1.80 12.78
N LEU A 125 -6.13 3.00 12.49
CA LEU A 125 -5.28 4.17 12.28
C LEU A 125 -4.71 4.64 13.63
N LEU A 126 -3.38 4.79 13.69
CA LEU A 126 -2.69 5.35 14.86
C LEU A 126 -2.48 6.87 14.71
N SER A 127 -2.01 7.27 13.54
CA SER A 127 -1.75 8.66 13.22
C SER A 127 -1.88 8.90 11.72
N GLY A 128 -2.16 10.15 11.34
CA GLY A 128 -2.22 10.54 9.94
C GLY A 128 -2.06 12.04 9.78
N LYS A 129 -1.40 12.45 8.70
CA LYS A 129 -1.24 13.86 8.33
C LYS A 129 -1.29 14.05 6.82
N LYS A 130 -1.67 15.26 6.40
CA LYS A 130 -1.54 15.70 5.01
C LYS A 130 -0.08 15.98 4.71
N ILE A 131 0.37 15.51 3.57
CA ILE A 131 1.70 15.76 3.01
C ILE A 131 1.58 16.15 1.54
N SER A 132 2.69 16.52 0.92
CA SER A 132 2.75 16.72 -0.53
C SER A 132 4.08 16.25 -1.10
N PHE A 133 4.07 15.85 -2.36
CA PHE A 133 5.26 15.63 -3.17
C PHE A 133 5.29 16.71 -4.25
N GLY A 134 6.04 17.79 -4.01
CA GLY A 134 5.93 18.99 -4.83
C GLY A 134 4.50 19.56 -4.81
N VAL A 135 3.85 19.61 -5.97
CA VAL A 135 2.47 20.10 -6.12
C VAL A 135 1.40 19.01 -5.90
N TYR A 136 1.81 17.76 -5.75
CA TYR A 136 0.90 16.63 -5.63
C TYR A 136 0.51 16.39 -4.18
N PRO A 137 -0.80 16.37 -3.85
CA PRO A 137 -1.24 16.12 -2.48
C PRO A 137 -1.06 14.66 -2.10
N GLY A 138 -0.91 14.42 -0.79
CA GLY A 138 -0.75 13.08 -0.24
C GLY A 138 -1.19 12.95 1.21
N ARG A 139 -1.05 11.75 1.74
CA ARG A 139 -1.20 11.41 3.15
C ARG A 139 -0.01 10.58 3.61
N GLU A 140 0.44 10.84 4.83
CA GLU A 140 1.31 9.95 5.58
C GLU A 140 0.54 9.43 6.77
N PHE A 141 0.60 8.14 7.04
CA PHE A 141 -0.13 7.54 8.15
C PHE A 141 0.57 6.30 8.69
N GLU A 142 0.30 6.05 9.97
CA GLU A 142 0.66 4.85 10.68
C GLU A 142 -0.60 4.10 11.07
N ALA A 143 -0.57 2.78 10.96
CA ALA A 143 -1.68 1.91 11.35
C ALA A 143 -1.14 0.60 11.92
N GLU A 144 -1.94 -0.11 12.69
CA GLU A 144 -1.57 -1.43 13.20
C GLU A 144 -2.78 -2.35 13.30
N ASN A 145 -2.51 -3.65 13.23
CA ASN A 145 -3.42 -4.71 13.62
C ASN A 145 -2.80 -5.56 14.73
N ASP A 146 -3.39 -6.70 15.06
CA ASP A 146 -2.93 -7.55 16.17
C ASP A 146 -1.49 -8.06 16.02
N THR A 147 -0.91 -8.05 14.82
CA THR A 147 0.39 -8.67 14.52
C THR A 147 1.38 -7.76 13.81
N MET A 148 0.89 -6.73 13.11
CA MET A 148 1.71 -5.91 12.21
C MET A 148 1.49 -4.43 12.44
N HIS A 149 2.57 -3.67 12.29
CA HIS A 149 2.60 -2.23 12.17
C HIS A 149 2.82 -1.83 10.71
N PHE A 150 2.13 -0.78 10.26
CA PHE A 150 2.17 -0.26 8.89
C PHE A 150 2.54 1.22 8.89
N SER A 151 3.59 1.57 8.14
CA SER A 151 3.96 2.95 7.85
C SER A 151 3.75 3.23 6.38
N ALA A 152 3.00 4.25 6.03
CA ALA A 152 2.63 4.49 4.65
C ALA A 152 2.65 5.97 4.25
N ARG A 153 2.99 6.21 2.98
CA ARG A 153 2.72 7.48 2.29
C ARG A 153 1.97 7.20 1.00
N ILE A 154 0.96 7.99 0.73
CA ILE A 154 0.20 7.94 -0.53
C ILE A 154 0.21 9.31 -1.19
N TYR A 155 0.29 9.34 -2.52
CA TYR A 155 0.30 10.55 -3.32
C TYR A 155 -0.64 10.42 -4.51
N LEU A 156 -1.40 11.47 -4.82
CA LEU A 156 -2.26 11.52 -5.99
C LEU A 156 -1.64 12.42 -7.06
N VAL A 157 -1.28 11.82 -8.20
CA VAL A 157 -0.65 12.50 -9.35
C VAL A 157 -1.60 12.40 -10.55
N GLY A 158 -2.35 13.46 -10.80
CA GLY A 158 -3.46 13.39 -11.76
C GLY A 158 -4.50 12.36 -11.32
N THR A 159 -4.68 11.30 -12.11
CA THR A 159 -5.57 10.17 -11.79
C THR A 159 -4.85 8.97 -11.19
N THR A 160 -3.53 9.04 -11.04
CA THR A 160 -2.72 7.93 -10.53
C THR A 160 -2.43 8.09 -9.05
N LEU A 161 -2.77 7.07 -8.28
CA LEU A 161 -2.37 6.92 -6.88
C LEU A 161 -1.06 6.14 -6.81
N TYR A 162 -0.08 6.71 -6.11
CA TYR A 162 1.13 6.02 -5.68
C TYR A 162 1.04 5.78 -4.18
N GLN A 163 1.40 4.57 -3.76
CA GLN A 163 1.43 4.18 -2.36
C GLN A 163 2.77 3.54 -2.03
N THR A 164 3.50 4.10 -1.08
CA THR A 164 4.64 3.45 -0.44
C THR A 164 4.20 2.93 0.92
N LEU A 165 4.49 1.66 1.22
CA LEU A 165 4.06 1.03 2.46
C LEU A 165 5.13 0.09 2.99
N ILE A 166 5.34 0.13 4.29
CA ILE A 166 6.12 -0.85 5.04
C ILE A 166 5.17 -1.59 5.96
N ALA A 167 5.32 -2.92 6.00
CA ALA A 167 4.72 -3.77 7.01
C ALA A 167 5.83 -4.40 7.84
N SER A 168 5.75 -4.30 9.17
CA SER A 168 6.69 -4.90 10.11
C SER A 168 5.96 -5.54 11.28
N PRO A 169 6.52 -6.55 11.95
CA PRO A 169 5.89 -7.13 13.13
C PRO A 169 5.68 -6.08 14.21
N LEU A 170 4.56 -6.18 14.93
CA LEU A 170 4.24 -5.31 16.05
C LEU A 170 5.35 -5.37 17.10
N GLY A 171 5.79 -4.19 17.59
CA GLY A 171 6.90 -4.08 18.54
C GLY A 171 8.31 -4.28 17.96
N SER A 172 8.43 -4.50 16.63
CA SER A 172 9.71 -4.65 15.94
C SER A 172 9.78 -3.71 14.72
N PRO A 173 10.00 -2.40 14.94
CA PRO A 173 10.03 -1.42 13.86
C PRO A 173 11.07 -1.77 12.80
N TYR A 174 10.71 -1.60 11.53
CA TYR A 174 11.63 -1.86 10.43
C TYR A 174 12.69 -0.76 10.33
N ALA A 175 13.96 -1.12 10.48
CA ALA A 175 15.07 -0.17 10.48
C ALA A 175 15.23 0.60 9.15
N GLY A 176 14.75 0.04 8.05
CA GLY A 176 14.78 0.65 6.72
C GLY A 176 13.62 1.61 6.42
N THR A 177 12.72 1.89 7.36
CA THR A 177 11.48 2.67 7.12
C THR A 177 11.75 4.03 6.48
N THR A 178 12.54 4.88 7.12
CA THR A 178 12.89 6.21 6.61
C THR A 178 13.59 6.11 5.26
N ARG A 179 14.57 5.22 5.13
CA ARG A 179 15.29 5.01 3.89
C ARG A 179 14.37 4.66 2.73
N PHE A 180 13.42 3.76 2.94
CA PHE A 180 12.47 3.38 1.91
C PHE A 180 11.52 4.52 1.55
N LEU A 181 10.83 5.09 2.53
CA LEU A 181 9.84 6.15 2.30
C LEU A 181 10.44 7.39 1.63
N ASP A 182 11.66 7.77 2.02
CA ASP A 182 12.33 8.96 1.48
C ASP A 182 12.99 8.71 0.13
N SER A 183 13.18 7.45 -0.25
CA SER A 183 13.77 7.08 -1.56
C SER A 183 12.80 7.18 -2.72
N PHE A 184 11.49 7.26 -2.45
CA PHE A 184 10.48 7.35 -3.50
C PHE A 184 10.61 8.65 -4.30
N GLN A 185 10.64 8.53 -5.63
CA GLN A 185 10.70 9.65 -6.56
C GLN A 185 9.72 9.44 -7.70
N LEU A 186 9.06 10.51 -8.11
CA LEU A 186 8.33 10.54 -9.37
C LEU A 186 9.30 10.81 -10.52
N ILE A 187 9.22 10.03 -11.58
CA ILE A 187 10.01 10.19 -12.80
C ILE A 187 9.08 10.31 -14.01
N PRO A 188 9.57 10.90 -15.14
CA PRO A 188 8.77 10.97 -16.35
C PRO A 188 8.28 9.58 -16.79
N ARG A 189 7.00 9.46 -17.11
CA ARG A 189 6.44 8.24 -17.70
C ARG A 189 6.90 8.08 -19.14
N VAL A 190 7.29 6.87 -19.50
CA VAL A 190 7.51 6.46 -20.88
C VAL A 190 6.26 5.71 -21.34
N ALA A 191 5.65 6.17 -22.43
CA ALA A 191 4.56 5.45 -23.07
C ALA A 191 5.08 4.11 -23.64
N ASN A 192 4.31 3.05 -23.45
CA ASN A 192 4.54 1.76 -24.13
C ASN A 192 4.10 1.85 -25.57
#